data_0667bf283ebc8db787ee936c7b8f4af0
#
_entry.id   0667bf283ebc8db787ee936c7b8f4af0
#
_cell.length_a   1.000
_cell.length_b   1.000
_cell.length_c   1.000
_cell.angle_alpha   90.00
_cell.angle_beta   90.00
_cell.angle_gamma   90.00
#
_symmetry.space_group_name_H-M   'P 1'
#
loop_
_entity.id
_entity.type
_entity.pdbx_description
1 polymer ?
#
loop_
_entity_poly.entity_id
_entity_poly.type
_entity_poly.pdbx_seq_one_letter_code
_entity_poly.pdbx_strand_id
1 'polypeptide(L)'
;MPTIKFDDFLNEQLKDPKFREGYYEEQARLENAVAVLKAREAAGLTQRDLAKKSGVPQSTIARIEKGANTSLTTMCKIAFALDKQLKISLV
;
A
#
# COMPACT_ATOMS: atom_id res chain seq x y z
N MET A 1 37.89 -4.57 0.87
CA MET A 1 37.07 -4.05 -0.22
C MET A 1 36.06 -3.04 0.33
N PRO A 2 36.00 -1.87 -0.26
CA PRO A 2 34.93 -0.93 0.16
C PRO A 2 33.58 -1.50 -0.20
N THR A 3 32.72 -1.59 0.77
CA THR A 3 31.34 -2.02 0.57
C THR A 3 30.51 -0.78 0.26
N ILE A 4 29.83 -0.77 -0.89
CA ILE A 4 28.88 0.30 -1.20
C ILE A 4 27.68 0.11 -0.27
N LYS A 5 27.39 1.11 0.54
CA LYS A 5 26.22 1.07 1.39
C LYS A 5 24.97 1.18 0.52
N PHE A 6 23.96 0.40 0.85
CA PHE A 6 22.70 0.43 0.12
C PHE A 6 22.11 1.85 0.05
N ASP A 7 22.19 2.60 1.15
CA ASP A 7 21.69 3.97 1.20
C ASP A 7 22.41 4.90 0.22
N ASP A 8 23.73 4.76 0.09
CA ASP A 8 24.52 5.56 -0.86
C ASP A 8 24.17 5.20 -2.30
N PHE A 9 24.01 3.91 -2.59
CA PHE A 9 23.59 3.44 -3.89
C PHE A 9 22.19 3.97 -4.23
N LEU A 10 21.25 3.85 -3.30
CA LEU A 10 19.88 4.32 -3.48
C LEU A 10 19.85 5.84 -3.72
N ASN A 11 20.58 6.61 -2.92
CA ASN A 11 20.65 8.06 -3.07
C ASN A 11 21.15 8.46 -4.44
N GLU A 12 22.13 7.73 -4.98
CA GLU A 12 22.65 7.98 -6.32
C GLU A 12 21.58 7.70 -7.37
N GLN A 13 20.83 6.59 -7.23
CA GLN A 13 19.75 6.24 -8.14
C GLN A 13 18.61 7.24 -8.08
N LEU A 14 18.30 7.77 -6.91
CA LEU A 14 17.22 8.74 -6.70
C LEU A 14 17.49 10.10 -7.34
N LYS A 15 18.72 10.34 -7.82
CA LYS A 15 19.03 11.55 -8.60
C LYS A 15 18.42 11.49 -10.00
N ASP A 16 18.15 10.30 -10.53
CA ASP A 16 17.47 10.11 -11.81
C ASP A 16 15.96 10.30 -11.58
N PRO A 17 15.33 11.29 -12.25
CA PRO A 17 13.89 11.54 -12.06
C PRO A 17 13.00 10.36 -12.39
N LYS A 18 13.34 9.57 -13.41
CA LYS A 18 12.55 8.39 -13.80
C LYS A 18 12.63 7.31 -12.73
N PHE A 19 13.82 7.05 -12.23
CA PHE A 19 14.01 6.08 -11.15
C PHE A 19 13.27 6.55 -9.90
N ARG A 20 13.38 7.83 -9.56
CA ARG A 20 12.72 8.40 -8.37
C ARG A 20 11.21 8.29 -8.44
N GLU A 21 10.62 8.56 -9.61
CA GLU A 21 9.18 8.43 -9.82
C GLU A 21 8.71 6.99 -9.55
N GLY A 22 9.37 6.01 -10.17
CA GLY A 22 9.05 4.60 -9.98
C GLY A 22 9.25 4.13 -8.54
N TYR A 23 10.30 4.61 -7.90
CA TYR A 23 10.59 4.29 -6.50
C TYR A 23 9.48 4.79 -5.58
N TYR A 24 9.05 6.03 -5.75
CA TYR A 24 7.97 6.59 -4.93
C TYR A 24 6.63 5.93 -5.19
N GLU A 25 6.36 5.57 -6.44
CA GLU A 25 5.14 4.84 -6.79
C GLU A 25 5.09 3.48 -6.08
N GLU A 26 6.18 2.73 -6.15
CA GLU A 26 6.26 1.43 -5.50
C GLU A 26 6.18 1.54 -3.98
N GLN A 27 6.83 2.55 -3.41
CA GLN A 27 6.77 2.81 -1.98
C GLN A 27 5.34 3.13 -1.53
N ALA A 28 4.60 3.92 -2.31
CA ALA A 28 3.21 4.24 -2.03
C ALA A 28 2.33 2.98 -2.05
N ARG A 29 2.55 2.08 -3.01
CA ARG A 29 1.81 0.81 -3.06
C ARG A 29 2.12 -0.06 -1.84
N LEU A 30 3.36 -0.11 -1.39
CA LEU A 30 3.75 -0.87 -0.21
C LEU A 30 3.14 -0.27 1.06
N GLU A 31 3.16 1.04 1.20
CA GLU A 31 2.53 1.72 2.34
C GLU A 31 1.02 1.42 2.38
N ASN A 32 0.38 1.44 1.21
CA ASN A 32 -1.03 1.11 1.09
C ASN A 32 -1.30 -0.34 1.50
N ALA A 33 -0.48 -1.28 1.04
CA ALA A 33 -0.58 -2.69 1.39
C ALA A 33 -0.50 -2.90 2.90
N VAL A 34 0.49 -2.29 3.53
CA VAL A 34 0.70 -2.40 4.98
C VAL A 34 -0.45 -1.76 5.75
N ALA A 35 -0.94 -0.61 5.29
CA ALA A 35 -2.06 0.08 5.95
C ALA A 35 -3.32 -0.79 5.96
N VAL A 36 -3.66 -1.40 4.82
CA VAL A 36 -4.83 -2.28 4.72
C VAL A 36 -4.65 -3.53 5.60
N LEU A 37 -3.50 -4.17 5.51
CA LEU A 37 -3.19 -5.37 6.30
C LEU A 37 -3.30 -5.09 7.79
N LYS A 38 -2.65 -4.04 8.27
CA LYS A 38 -2.65 -3.70 9.69
C LYS A 38 -4.04 -3.32 10.20
N ALA A 39 -4.78 -2.52 9.43
CA ALA A 39 -6.12 -2.12 9.83
C ALA A 39 -7.08 -3.31 9.86
N ARG A 40 -6.95 -4.22 8.90
CA ARG A 40 -7.75 -5.44 8.86
C ARG A 40 -7.44 -6.34 10.07
N GLU A 41 -6.17 -6.57 10.36
CA GLU A 41 -5.76 -7.41 11.49
C GLU A 41 -6.17 -6.79 12.83
N ALA A 42 -6.03 -5.48 12.97
CA ALA A 42 -6.45 -4.77 14.17
C ALA A 42 -7.95 -4.86 14.40
N ALA A 43 -8.74 -4.98 13.34
CA ALA A 43 -10.19 -5.18 13.42
C ALA A 43 -10.57 -6.64 13.67
N GLY A 44 -9.60 -7.57 13.68
CA GLY A 44 -9.86 -9.00 13.88
C GLY A 44 -10.52 -9.67 12.68
N LEU A 45 -10.40 -9.10 11.47
CA LEU A 45 -11.06 -9.61 10.29
C LEU A 45 -10.10 -10.41 9.41
N THR A 46 -10.62 -11.49 8.80
CA THR A 46 -9.91 -12.16 7.71
C THR A 46 -10.11 -11.37 6.42
N GLN A 47 -9.35 -11.70 5.36
CA GLN A 47 -9.59 -11.11 4.04
C GLN A 47 -11.00 -11.37 3.55
N ARG A 48 -11.52 -12.56 3.81
CA ARG A 48 -12.89 -12.93 3.46
C ARG A 48 -13.93 -12.08 4.20
N ASP A 49 -13.70 -11.87 5.49
CA ASP A 49 -14.59 -11.02 6.31
C ASP A 49 -14.62 -9.59 5.77
N LEU A 50 -13.45 -9.04 5.46
CA LEU A 50 -13.36 -7.69 4.90
C LEU A 50 -14.03 -7.61 3.53
N ALA A 51 -13.88 -8.63 2.69
CA ALA A 51 -14.54 -8.70 1.41
C ALA A 51 -16.06 -8.63 1.56
N LYS A 52 -16.61 -9.40 2.47
CA LYS A 52 -18.05 -9.38 2.75
C LYS A 52 -18.52 -8.02 3.25
N LYS A 53 -17.76 -7.43 4.15
CA LYS A 53 -18.11 -6.14 4.77
C LYS A 53 -18.02 -4.97 3.80
N SER A 54 -16.99 -4.97 2.94
CA SER A 54 -16.69 -3.87 2.04
C SER A 54 -17.38 -3.99 0.69
N GLY A 55 -17.79 -5.18 0.30
CA GLY A 55 -18.27 -5.45 -1.06
C GLY A 55 -17.13 -5.52 -2.09
N VAL A 56 -15.88 -5.52 -1.64
CA VAL A 56 -14.71 -5.67 -2.51
C VAL A 56 -14.33 -7.15 -2.59
N PRO A 57 -14.10 -7.69 -3.80
CA PRO A 57 -13.72 -9.11 -3.91
C PRO A 57 -12.50 -9.47 -3.08
N GLN A 58 -12.50 -10.65 -2.48
CA GLN A 58 -11.38 -11.12 -1.67
C GLN A 58 -10.07 -11.13 -2.46
N SER A 59 -10.13 -11.55 -3.74
CA SER A 59 -8.95 -11.55 -4.61
C SER A 59 -8.35 -10.16 -4.79
N THR A 60 -9.18 -9.13 -4.82
CA THR A 60 -8.73 -7.74 -4.91
C THR A 60 -8.03 -7.33 -3.61
N ILE A 61 -8.62 -7.64 -2.46
CA ILE A 61 -8.01 -7.36 -1.16
C ILE A 61 -6.67 -8.07 -1.04
N ALA A 62 -6.60 -9.34 -1.42
CA ALA A 62 -5.35 -10.09 -1.38
C ALA A 62 -4.26 -9.46 -2.24
N ARG A 63 -4.61 -8.98 -3.43
CA ARG A 63 -3.65 -8.31 -4.31
C ARG A 63 -3.19 -6.97 -3.74
N ILE A 64 -4.09 -6.19 -3.15
CA ILE A 64 -3.74 -4.92 -2.50
C ILE A 64 -2.75 -5.16 -1.37
N GLU A 65 -2.97 -6.17 -0.55
CA GLU A 65 -2.07 -6.51 0.57
C GLU A 65 -0.72 -7.03 0.10
N LYS A 66 -0.59 -7.37 -1.19
CA LYS A 66 0.69 -7.72 -1.82
C LYS A 66 1.34 -6.55 -2.57
N GLY A 67 0.75 -5.37 -2.52
CA GLY A 67 1.29 -4.18 -3.14
C GLY A 67 0.77 -3.85 -4.53
N ALA A 68 -0.34 -4.48 -4.97
CA ALA A 68 -0.94 -4.15 -6.25
C ALA A 68 -1.66 -2.79 -6.23
N ASN A 69 -1.77 -2.18 -7.40
CA ASN A 69 -2.53 -0.94 -7.57
C ASN A 69 -4.02 -1.17 -7.30
N THR A 70 -4.67 -0.12 -6.81
CA THR A 70 -6.11 -0.11 -6.63
C THR A 70 -6.64 1.31 -6.84
N SER A 71 -7.95 1.42 -7.03
CA SER A 71 -8.61 2.71 -7.19
C SER A 71 -8.92 3.36 -5.84
N LEU A 72 -9.09 4.68 -5.84
CA LEU A 72 -9.54 5.40 -4.65
C LEU A 72 -10.91 4.91 -4.19
N THR A 73 -11.80 4.61 -5.14
CA THR A 73 -13.12 4.08 -4.83
C THR A 73 -13.03 2.78 -4.02
N THR A 74 -12.18 1.86 -4.47
CA THR A 74 -11.96 0.60 -3.76
C THR A 74 -11.38 0.84 -2.37
N MET A 75 -10.39 1.73 -2.26
CA MET A 75 -9.79 2.06 -0.98
C MET A 75 -10.77 2.70 -0.01
N CYS A 76 -11.66 3.55 -0.50
CA CYS A 76 -12.70 4.16 0.33
C CYS A 76 -13.69 3.10 0.87
N LYS A 77 -14.05 2.13 0.03
CA LYS A 77 -14.92 1.02 0.47
C LYS A 77 -14.28 0.19 1.58
N ILE A 78 -12.99 -0.11 1.42
CA ILE A 78 -12.22 -0.86 2.42
C ILE A 78 -12.15 -0.05 3.72
N ALA A 79 -11.77 1.22 3.63
CA ALA A 79 -11.65 2.08 4.80
C ALA A 79 -12.98 2.19 5.56
N PHE A 80 -14.08 2.41 4.84
CA PHE A 80 -15.40 2.51 5.43
C PHE A 80 -15.81 1.22 6.16
N ALA A 81 -15.51 0.07 5.57
CA ALA A 81 -15.77 -1.23 6.18
C ALA A 81 -14.96 -1.46 7.47
N LEU A 82 -13.84 -0.78 7.62
CA LEU A 82 -12.99 -0.83 8.80
C LEU A 82 -13.27 0.29 9.80
N ASP A 83 -14.36 1.03 9.61
CA ASP A 83 -14.72 2.20 10.41
C ASP A 83 -13.63 3.27 10.40
N LYS A 84 -12.99 3.43 9.26
CA LYS A 84 -11.89 4.38 9.05
C LYS A 84 -12.18 5.28 7.87
N GLN A 85 -11.39 6.33 7.74
CA GLN A 85 -11.47 7.27 6.64
C GLN A 85 -10.16 7.25 5.87
N LEU A 86 -10.25 7.20 4.54
CA LEU A 86 -9.08 7.32 3.70
C LEU A 86 -8.57 8.76 3.73
N LYS A 87 -7.30 8.93 4.06
CA LYS A 87 -6.62 10.22 3.99
C LYS A 87 -5.48 10.13 2.99
N ILE A 88 -5.35 11.18 2.17
CA ILE A 88 -4.27 11.29 1.19
C ILE A 88 -3.49 12.56 1.51
N SER A 89 -2.17 12.43 1.48
CA SER A 89 -1.28 13.56 1.75
C SER A 89 -0.19 13.58 0.70
N LEU A 90 0.06 14.77 0.15
CA LEU A 90 1.21 15.02 -0.72
C LEU A 90 2.26 15.77 0.09
N VAL A 91 3.42 15.16 0.22
CA VAL A 91 4.51 15.67 1.05
C VAL A 91 5.76 15.93 0.23
#